data_53afbc400697cbecc028f977b6f63e55
#
_entry.id   53afbc400697cbecc028f977b6f63e55
#
_cell.length_a   1.000
_cell.length_b   1.000
_cell.length_c   1.000
_cell.angle_alpha   90.00
_cell.angle_beta   90.00
_cell.angle_gamma   90.00
#
_symmetry.space_group_name_H-M   'P 1'
#
loop_
_entity.id
_entity.type
_entity.pdbx_description
1 polymer ?
#
loop_
_entity_poly.entity_id
_entity_poly.type
_entity_poly.pdbx_seq_one_letter_code
_entity_poly.pdbx_strand_id
1 'polypeptide(L)' 'MKRKATAVWNGSGKEGKGTLTTQSTALENMQYSYLSRFEQGVGTNPEELIAAAHAGCFAMKLS' A
#
# COMPACT_ATOMS: atom_id res chain seq x y z
N MET A 1 -15.48 3.09 -14.22
CA MET A 1 -15.52 3.29 -12.76
C MET A 1 -14.26 4.00 -12.31
N LYS A 2 -14.40 5.07 -11.51
CA LYS A 2 -13.25 5.81 -10.99
C LYS A 2 -13.01 5.44 -9.54
N ARG A 3 -11.78 5.17 -9.22
CA ARG A 3 -11.32 4.91 -7.86
C ARG A 3 -10.19 5.86 -7.51
N LYS A 4 -10.15 6.31 -6.28
CA LYS A 4 -9.13 7.24 -5.82
C LYS A 4 -8.39 6.65 -4.63
N ALA A 5 -7.14 7.04 -4.51
CA ALA A 5 -6.33 6.70 -3.35
C ALA A 5 -5.56 7.95 -2.92
N THR A 6 -5.33 8.07 -1.64
CA THR A 6 -4.59 9.19 -1.07
C THR A 6 -3.38 8.65 -0.31
N ALA A 7 -2.23 9.24 -0.57
CA ALA A 7 -1.00 8.93 0.13
C ALA A 7 -0.50 10.17 0.86
N VAL A 8 -0.17 10.01 2.13
CA VAL A 8 0.42 11.07 2.94
C VAL A 8 1.76 10.60 3.45
N TRP A 9 2.79 11.43 3.30
CA TRP A 9 4.14 11.11 3.73
C TRP A 9 4.69 12.21 4.62
N ASN A 10 5.29 11.82 5.72
CA ASN A 10 5.90 12.74 6.68
C ASN A 10 7.34 12.32 6.92
N GLY A 11 8.27 13.26 6.77
CA GLY A 11 9.68 13.01 6.99
C GLY A 11 10.45 12.75 5.72
N SER A 12 11.71 12.37 5.85
CA SER A 12 12.57 12.07 4.73
C SER A 12 12.21 10.72 4.10
N GLY A 13 12.77 10.43 2.92
CA GLY A 13 12.52 9.17 2.26
C GLY A 13 12.92 7.96 3.08
N LYS A 14 13.99 8.05 3.86
CA LYS A 14 14.49 6.92 4.66
C LYS A 14 13.89 6.85 6.05
N GLU A 15 13.62 7.99 6.66
CA GLU A 15 13.16 8.04 8.04
C GLU A 15 11.68 8.36 8.15
N GLY A 16 11.07 8.73 7.05
CA GLY A 16 9.68 9.12 7.05
C GLY A 16 8.74 7.95 7.15
N LYS A 17 7.50 8.28 7.44
CA LYS A 17 6.39 7.33 7.50
C LYS A 17 5.22 7.90 6.73
N GLY A 18 4.42 7.01 6.19
CA GLY A 18 3.27 7.43 5.43
C GLY A 18 2.04 6.59 5.71
N THR A 19 0.92 7.04 5.17
CA THR A 19 -0.33 6.29 5.22
C THR A 19 -0.97 6.28 3.84
N LEU A 20 -1.70 5.23 3.58
CA LEU A 20 -2.45 5.05 2.35
C LEU A 20 -3.91 4.84 2.68
N THR A 21 -4.77 5.54 1.95
CA THR A 21 -6.22 5.39 2.10
C THR A 21 -6.83 5.26 0.71
N THR A 22 -7.67 4.27 0.52
CA THR A 22 -8.40 4.10 -0.73
C THR A 22 -9.83 4.58 -0.58
N GLN A 23 -10.47 4.92 -1.70
CA GLN A 23 -11.84 5.40 -1.71
C GLN A 23 -12.81 4.39 -1.10
N SER A 24 -12.56 3.10 -1.32
CA SER A 24 -13.40 2.04 -0.77
C SER A 24 -13.13 1.74 0.70
N THR A 25 -12.11 2.36 1.28
CA THR A 25 -11.62 2.12 2.65
C THR A 25 -11.08 0.71 2.87
N ALA A 26 -10.84 -0.06 1.80
CA ALA A 26 -10.12 -1.33 1.92
C ALA A 26 -8.74 -1.10 2.54
N LEU A 27 -8.12 0.03 2.21
CA LEU A 27 -6.97 0.56 2.94
C LEU A 27 -7.42 1.86 3.59
N GLU A 28 -7.29 1.94 4.91
CA GLU A 28 -7.67 3.14 5.66
C GLU A 28 -6.55 3.49 6.62
N ASN A 29 -5.84 4.58 6.32
CA ASN A 29 -4.66 5.02 7.07
C ASN A 29 -3.65 3.88 7.25
N MET A 30 -3.51 3.04 6.25
CA MET A 30 -2.57 1.92 6.30
C MET A 30 -1.15 2.46 6.30
N GLN A 31 -0.38 2.06 7.29
CA GLN A 31 0.99 2.54 7.46
C GLN A 31 1.94 1.90 6.47
N TYR A 32 2.86 2.70 5.96
CA TYR A 32 3.98 2.21 5.18
C TYR A 32 5.20 3.11 5.41
N SER A 33 6.37 2.56 5.20
CA SER A 33 7.61 3.29 5.45
C SER A 33 8.74 2.69 4.62
N TYR A 34 9.88 3.36 4.63
CA TYR A 34 11.08 2.81 4.01
C TYR A 34 11.46 1.47 4.64
N LEU A 35 11.37 1.38 5.97
CA LEU A 35 11.71 0.15 6.69
C LEU A 35 10.77 -1.00 6.33
N SER A 36 9.48 -0.74 6.19
CA SER A 36 8.51 -1.79 5.84
C SER A 36 8.71 -2.26 4.39
N ARG A 37 9.40 -1.46 3.57
CA ARG A 37 9.68 -1.83 2.18
C ARG A 37 10.86 -2.79 2.06
N PHE A 38 11.90 -2.60 2.89
CA PHE A 38 13.15 -3.34 2.77
C PHE A 38 13.42 -4.26 3.95
N GLU A 39 12.73 -4.07 5.04
CA GLU A 39 12.88 -4.84 6.25
C GLU A 39 11.50 -5.19 6.80
N GLN A 40 11.46 -6.04 7.82
CA GLN A 40 10.19 -6.34 8.46
C GLN A 40 9.77 -5.16 9.32
N GLY A 41 8.71 -4.49 8.92
CA GLY A 41 8.14 -3.37 9.65
C GLY A 41 6.65 -3.56 9.85
N VAL A 42 6.05 -2.61 10.55
CA VAL A 42 4.60 -2.58 10.75
C VAL A 42 3.95 -1.96 9.51
N GLY A 43 2.84 -2.54 9.08
CA GLY A 43 2.10 -2.03 7.94
C GLY A 43 2.46 -2.75 6.64
N THR A 44 2.31 -2.04 5.55
CA THR A 44 2.54 -2.58 4.22
C THR A 44 3.66 -1.82 3.51
N ASN A 45 3.90 -2.18 2.26
CA ASN A 45 4.83 -1.47 1.39
C ASN A 45 4.30 -1.53 -0.05
N PRO A 46 4.81 -0.64 -0.93
CA PRO A 46 4.32 -0.59 -2.31
C PRO A 46 4.49 -1.91 -3.07
N GLU A 47 5.58 -2.61 -2.84
CA GLU A 47 5.84 -3.88 -3.53
C GLU A 47 4.83 -4.95 -3.15
N GLU A 48 4.48 -5.02 -1.86
CA GLU A 48 3.45 -5.95 -1.39
C GLU A 48 2.09 -5.60 -2.00
N LEU A 49 1.76 -4.32 -2.10
CA LEU A 49 0.50 -3.88 -2.66
C LEU A 49 0.42 -4.22 -4.16
N ILE A 50 1.52 -4.06 -4.88
CA ILE A 50 1.57 -4.44 -6.30
C ILE A 50 1.38 -5.95 -6.43
N ALA A 51 2.04 -6.73 -5.58
CA ALA A 51 1.90 -8.18 -5.59
C ALA A 51 0.46 -8.60 -5.29
N ALA A 52 -0.17 -7.96 -4.31
CA ALA A 52 -1.56 -8.27 -3.95
C ALA A 52 -2.51 -7.94 -5.10
N ALA A 53 -2.31 -6.79 -5.75
CA ALA A 53 -3.12 -6.39 -6.89
C ALA A 53 -2.98 -7.39 -8.04
N HIS A 54 -1.76 -7.80 -8.33
CA HIS A 54 -1.50 -8.75 -9.40
C HIS A 54 -2.12 -10.11 -9.10
N ALA A 55 -1.95 -10.59 -7.87
CA ALA A 55 -2.52 -11.87 -7.46
C ALA A 55 -4.05 -11.84 -7.54
N GLY A 56 -4.66 -10.73 -7.13
CA GLY A 56 -6.12 -10.57 -7.21
C GLY A 56 -6.63 -10.62 -8.63
N CYS A 57 -5.97 -9.90 -9.54
CA CYS A 57 -6.35 -9.90 -10.94
C CYS A 57 -6.21 -11.30 -11.56
N PHE A 58 -5.12 -11.99 -11.23
CA PHE A 58 -4.89 -13.34 -11.73
C PHE A 58 -5.96 -14.30 -11.26
N ALA A 59 -6.30 -14.23 -9.97
CA ALA A 59 -7.33 -15.10 -9.41
C ALA A 59 -8.69 -14.86 -10.04
N MET A 60 -9.07 -13.61 -10.29
CA MET A 60 -10.31 -13.27 -10.96
C MET A 60 -10.36 -13.85 -12.38
N LYS A 61 -9.24 -13.79 -13.08
CA LYS A 61 -9.17 -14.26 -14.46
C LYS A 61 -9.33 -15.76 -14.56
N LEU A 62 -8.91 -16.49 -13.53
CA LEU A 62 -9.02 -17.95 -13.50
C LEU A 62 -10.39 -18.45 -13.03
N SER A 63 -11.16 -17.59 -12.40
CA SER A 63 -12.47 -18.01 -11.85
C SER A 63 -13.61 -18.13 -12.91
#